data_40b13fdc9e3b598ae8ba9c7e50919ce9
#
_entry.id   40b13fdc9e3b598ae8ba9c7e50919ce9
#
_cell.length_a   1.000
_cell.length_b   1.000
_cell.length_c   1.000
_cell.angle_alpha   90.00
_cell.angle_beta   90.00
_cell.angle_gamma   90.00
#
_symmetry.space_group_name_H-M   'P 1'
#
loop_
_entity.id
_entity.type
_entity.pdbx_description
1 polymer ?
#
loop_
_entity_poly.entity_id
_entity_poly.type
_entity_poly.pdbx_seq_one_letter_code
_entity_poly.pdbx_strand_id
1 'polypeptide(L)'
;MSRNHKKAIIAFLIVFAVALCYLRVVPETALSERAIVVGLGIDKTEKGYAVSCEIINPKSQSGGGQGESDGFALISGTGKTLDAAIGEISQKTGLKVSLSQCNLIVLGNMFLTEQTFPSVNYLVQTYAVPELAIIAVAENSAAELLKTKPVMTTLSALQMQQTLHSATDDASIISTNVKDFFKGYLSR
;
A
#
# COMPACT_ATOMS: atom_id res chain seq x y z
N MET A 1 59.28 8.38 1.94
CA MET A 1 58.00 7.62 1.75
C MET A 1 58.24 6.59 0.65
N SER A 2 58.21 5.32 0.98
CA SER A 2 58.55 4.20 0.08
C SER A 2 57.57 4.18 -1.11
N ARG A 3 58.09 3.81 -2.31
CA ARG A 3 57.31 3.68 -3.57
C ARG A 3 56.06 2.79 -3.41
N ASN A 4 56.10 1.86 -2.47
CA ASN A 4 54.99 0.97 -2.18
C ASN A 4 53.86 1.67 -1.40
N HIS A 5 54.15 2.62 -0.51
CA HIS A 5 53.14 3.40 0.19
C HIS A 5 52.36 4.33 -0.75
N LYS A 6 53.04 4.91 -1.75
CA LYS A 6 52.35 5.73 -2.78
C LYS A 6 51.38 4.90 -3.61
N LYS A 7 51.76 3.68 -4.01
CA LYS A 7 50.88 2.76 -4.75
C LYS A 7 49.70 2.33 -3.92
N ALA A 8 49.89 2.04 -2.62
CA ALA A 8 48.79 1.66 -1.72
C ALA A 8 47.78 2.81 -1.52
N ILE A 9 48.27 4.07 -1.39
CA ILE A 9 47.40 5.24 -1.28
C ILE A 9 46.58 5.46 -2.56
N ILE A 10 47.21 5.32 -3.73
CA ILE A 10 46.50 5.44 -5.01
C ILE A 10 45.45 4.35 -5.18
N ALA A 11 45.77 3.11 -4.84
CA ALA A 11 44.80 2.00 -4.88
C ALA A 11 43.62 2.26 -3.94
N PHE A 12 43.87 2.73 -2.73
CA PHE A 12 42.83 3.09 -1.76
C PHE A 12 41.91 4.22 -2.28
N LEU A 13 42.47 5.26 -2.88
CA LEU A 13 41.72 6.36 -3.48
C LEU A 13 40.85 5.90 -4.65
N ILE A 14 41.35 4.98 -5.48
CA ILE A 14 40.57 4.42 -6.59
C ILE A 14 39.38 3.60 -6.06
N VAL A 15 39.63 2.73 -5.08
CA VAL A 15 38.54 1.91 -4.46
C VAL A 15 37.53 2.82 -3.78
N PHE A 16 37.95 3.86 -3.08
CA PHE A 16 37.08 4.83 -2.43
C PHE A 16 36.26 5.64 -3.45
N ALA A 17 36.86 6.05 -4.55
CA ALA A 17 36.16 6.75 -5.64
C ALA A 17 35.12 5.86 -6.32
N VAL A 18 35.46 4.58 -6.56
CA VAL A 18 34.53 3.59 -7.12
C VAL A 18 33.37 3.34 -6.15
N ALA A 19 33.63 3.22 -4.84
CA ALA A 19 32.60 3.07 -3.83
C ALA A 19 31.66 4.28 -3.76
N LEU A 20 32.19 5.50 -3.83
CA LEU A 20 31.40 6.74 -3.91
C LEU A 20 30.57 6.83 -5.19
N CYS A 21 31.11 6.43 -6.33
CA CYS A 21 30.35 6.34 -7.57
C CYS A 21 29.23 5.30 -7.47
N TYR A 22 29.48 4.15 -6.85
CA TYR A 22 28.47 3.11 -6.65
C TYR A 22 27.33 3.59 -5.75
N LEU A 23 27.64 4.34 -4.68
CA LEU A 23 26.62 4.95 -3.80
C LEU A 23 25.79 6.03 -4.51
N ARG A 24 26.36 6.71 -5.52
CA ARG A 24 25.63 7.71 -6.34
C ARG A 24 24.77 7.09 -7.44
N VAL A 25 25.10 5.87 -7.88
CA VAL A 25 24.38 5.16 -8.95
C VAL A 25 23.20 4.34 -8.40
N VAL A 26 23.13 4.10 -7.07
CA VAL A 26 21.92 3.52 -6.46
C VAL A 26 20.82 4.58 -6.51
N PRO A 27 19.81 4.43 -7.38
CA PRO A 27 18.81 5.46 -7.57
C PRO A 27 17.96 5.60 -6.30
N GLU A 28 17.96 6.78 -5.69
CA GLU A 28 16.98 7.19 -4.67
C GLU A 28 15.54 7.28 -5.26
N THR A 29 15.36 6.92 -6.52
CA THR A 29 14.16 7.10 -7.32
C THR A 29 12.99 6.19 -6.91
N ALA A 30 13.18 5.27 -5.99
CA ALA A 30 12.18 4.23 -5.75
C ALA A 30 10.93 4.71 -4.99
N LEU A 31 11.01 5.72 -4.11
CA LEU A 31 9.87 6.16 -3.30
C LEU A 31 9.05 7.29 -3.95
N SER A 32 9.73 8.25 -4.61
CA SER A 32 9.05 9.40 -5.23
C SER A 32 8.20 9.02 -6.46
N GLU A 33 8.43 7.85 -7.03
CA GLU A 33 7.71 7.34 -8.20
C GLU A 33 6.60 6.35 -7.85
N ARG A 34 6.35 6.12 -6.55
CA ARG A 34 5.34 5.16 -6.08
C ARG A 34 4.19 5.86 -5.37
N ALA A 35 2.98 5.47 -5.73
CA ALA A 35 1.78 5.77 -4.96
C ALA A 35 1.70 4.79 -3.79
N ILE A 36 2.04 5.25 -2.58
CA ILE A 36 2.02 4.41 -1.36
C ILE A 36 0.58 4.31 -0.88
N VAL A 37 0.01 3.11 -0.98
CA VAL A 37 -1.36 2.82 -0.56
C VAL A 37 -1.36 2.30 0.87
N VAL A 38 -2.20 2.89 1.72
CA VAL A 38 -2.40 2.48 3.13
C VAL A 38 -3.72 1.75 3.34
N GLY A 39 -4.73 2.08 2.55
CA GLY A 39 -6.04 1.42 2.54
C GLY A 39 -6.45 1.03 1.13
N LEU A 40 -6.96 -0.19 0.99
CA LEU A 40 -7.41 -0.76 -0.27
C LEU A 40 -8.86 -1.18 -0.15
N GLY A 41 -9.75 -0.62 -0.98
CA GLY A 41 -11.13 -1.06 -1.13
C GLY A 41 -11.31 -1.83 -2.43
N ILE A 42 -12.06 -2.93 -2.37
CA ILE A 42 -12.37 -3.76 -3.54
C ILE A 42 -13.87 -4.02 -3.58
N ASP A 43 -14.49 -3.55 -4.63
CA ASP A 43 -15.91 -3.76 -4.91
C ASP A 43 -16.07 -4.59 -6.21
N LYS A 44 -17.03 -5.49 -6.21
CA LYS A 44 -17.46 -6.19 -7.42
C LYS A 44 -18.49 -5.33 -8.14
N THR A 45 -18.35 -5.24 -9.47
CA THR A 45 -19.31 -4.54 -10.33
C THR A 45 -19.83 -5.49 -11.43
N GLU A 46 -20.88 -5.13 -12.12
CA GLU A 46 -21.40 -5.92 -13.25
C GLU A 46 -20.36 -6.13 -14.36
N LYS A 47 -19.45 -5.19 -14.53
CA LYS A 47 -18.43 -5.19 -15.61
C LYS A 47 -17.04 -5.65 -15.15
N GLY A 48 -16.88 -6.04 -13.89
CA GLY A 48 -15.59 -6.45 -13.31
C GLY A 48 -15.40 -5.97 -11.88
N TYR A 49 -14.37 -5.18 -11.66
CA TYR A 49 -13.94 -4.72 -10.33
C TYR A 49 -13.83 -3.20 -10.29
N ALA A 50 -14.18 -2.61 -9.16
CA ALA A 50 -13.79 -1.27 -8.79
C ALA A 50 -12.83 -1.35 -7.60
N VAL A 51 -11.68 -0.71 -7.74
CA VAL A 51 -10.63 -0.65 -6.70
C VAL A 51 -10.49 0.79 -6.25
N SER A 52 -10.46 1.02 -4.95
CA SER A 52 -10.25 2.33 -4.34
C SER A 52 -9.03 2.28 -3.44
N CYS A 53 -8.07 3.18 -3.67
CA CYS A 53 -6.82 3.26 -2.94
C CYS A 53 -6.75 4.56 -2.14
N GLU A 54 -6.55 4.47 -0.84
CA GLU A 54 -6.16 5.60 0.00
C GLU A 54 -4.63 5.73 -0.07
N ILE A 55 -4.16 6.79 -0.74
CA ILE A 55 -2.75 7.00 -1.10
C ILE A 55 -2.20 8.16 -0.29
N ILE A 56 -1.04 7.99 0.33
CA ILE A 56 -0.30 9.07 0.99
C ILE A 56 0.30 9.98 -0.09
N ASN A 57 0.06 11.29 0.04
CA ASN A 57 0.68 12.30 -0.81
C ASN A 57 1.94 12.86 -0.13
N PRO A 58 3.15 12.43 -0.52
CA PRO A 58 4.38 12.89 0.13
C PRO A 58 4.67 14.37 -0.09
N LYS A 59 4.05 14.99 -1.11
CA LYS A 59 4.27 16.41 -1.43
C LYS A 59 3.53 17.36 -0.48
N SER A 60 2.47 16.92 0.17
CA SER A 60 1.72 17.74 1.12
C SER A 60 2.43 17.89 2.48
N GLN A 61 3.39 17.05 2.80
CA GLN A 61 4.15 17.12 4.06
C GLN A 61 5.35 18.09 4.01
N SER A 62 5.74 18.57 2.83
CA SER A 62 6.97 19.37 2.65
C SER A 62 6.75 20.88 2.54
N GLY A 63 5.52 21.37 2.57
CA GLY A 63 5.21 22.79 2.37
C GLY A 63 4.37 23.36 3.49
N GLY A 64 4.98 24.17 4.36
CA GLY A 64 4.27 25.01 5.35
C GLY A 64 3.44 26.13 4.69
N GLY A 65 2.59 25.81 3.72
CA GLY A 65 1.64 26.71 3.10
C GLY A 65 0.23 26.39 3.58
N GLN A 66 -0.49 27.40 4.06
CA GLN A 66 -1.92 27.36 4.39
C GLN A 66 -2.76 26.99 3.15
N GLY A 67 -2.85 25.74 2.83
CA GLY A 67 -3.81 25.14 1.92
C GLY A 67 -4.07 23.74 2.45
N GLU A 68 -5.32 23.48 2.85
CA GLU A 68 -5.83 22.17 3.23
C GLU A 68 -5.71 21.18 2.06
N SER A 69 -4.49 20.78 1.71
CA SER A 69 -4.30 19.55 0.95
C SER A 69 -4.16 18.46 1.99
N ASP A 70 -5.23 17.73 2.22
CA ASP A 70 -5.20 16.50 2.99
C ASP A 70 -3.98 15.69 2.54
N GLY A 71 -3.12 15.27 3.50
CA GLY A 71 -1.88 14.54 3.22
C GLY A 71 -2.10 13.18 2.56
N PHE A 72 -3.31 12.94 2.02
CA PHE A 72 -3.75 11.72 1.36
C PHE A 72 -4.77 12.02 0.25
N ALA A 73 -4.96 11.06 -0.64
CA ALA A 73 -5.97 11.09 -1.68
C ALA A 73 -6.64 9.71 -1.80
N LEU A 74 -7.97 9.69 -1.92
CA LEU A 74 -8.71 8.48 -2.28
C LEU A 74 -8.92 8.48 -3.80
N ILE A 75 -8.30 7.52 -4.47
CA ILE A 75 -8.33 7.38 -5.93
C ILE A 75 -8.92 6.02 -6.28
N SER A 76 -9.88 6.02 -7.20
CA SER A 76 -10.54 4.80 -7.65
C SER A 76 -10.27 4.50 -9.11
N GLY A 77 -10.15 3.23 -9.43
CA GLY A 77 -10.04 2.69 -10.77
C GLY A 77 -11.00 1.53 -10.98
N THR A 78 -11.35 1.28 -12.22
CA THR A 78 -12.26 0.20 -12.63
C THR A 78 -11.60 -0.69 -13.68
N GLY A 79 -11.96 -1.95 -13.74
CA GLY A 79 -11.39 -2.86 -14.74
C GLY A 79 -12.07 -4.22 -14.76
N LYS A 80 -11.88 -4.95 -15.84
CA LYS A 80 -12.37 -6.34 -15.93
C LYS A 80 -11.64 -7.28 -14.97
N THR A 81 -10.41 -6.92 -14.59
CA THR A 81 -9.58 -7.63 -13.62
C THR A 81 -9.10 -6.65 -12.55
N LEU A 82 -8.64 -7.15 -11.40
CA LEU A 82 -8.03 -6.33 -10.34
C LEU A 82 -6.82 -5.56 -10.87
N ASP A 83 -5.99 -6.21 -11.68
CA ASP A 83 -4.81 -5.60 -12.26
C ASP A 83 -5.17 -4.43 -13.19
N ALA A 84 -6.20 -4.57 -14.02
CA ALA A 84 -6.68 -3.50 -14.88
C ALA A 84 -7.22 -2.31 -14.07
N ALA A 85 -7.93 -2.57 -12.96
CA ALA A 85 -8.44 -1.53 -12.09
C ALA A 85 -7.30 -0.78 -11.35
N ILE A 86 -6.30 -1.50 -10.85
CA ILE A 86 -5.09 -0.91 -10.23
C ILE A 86 -4.26 -0.16 -11.28
N GLY A 87 -4.16 -0.70 -12.49
CA GLY A 87 -3.48 -0.07 -13.62
C GLY A 87 -4.11 1.29 -14.00
N GLU A 88 -5.44 1.41 -13.96
CA GLU A 88 -6.14 2.68 -14.16
C GLU A 88 -5.77 3.71 -13.07
N ILE A 89 -5.63 3.29 -11.80
CA ILE A 89 -5.16 4.16 -10.72
C ILE A 89 -3.73 4.65 -11.00
N SER A 90 -2.85 3.75 -11.46
CA SER A 90 -1.48 4.12 -11.85
C SER A 90 -1.46 5.14 -12.99
N GLN A 91 -2.36 5.01 -13.97
CA GLN A 91 -2.49 5.98 -15.06
C GLN A 91 -3.00 7.35 -14.57
N LYS A 92 -3.99 7.36 -13.67
CA LYS A 92 -4.55 8.59 -13.09
C LYS A 92 -3.54 9.35 -12.23
N THR A 93 -2.69 8.64 -11.52
CA THR A 93 -1.69 9.24 -10.62
C THR A 93 -0.38 9.57 -11.31
N GLY A 94 -0.07 8.93 -12.44
CA GLY A 94 1.25 8.93 -13.04
C GLY A 94 2.31 8.19 -12.21
N LEU A 95 1.90 7.45 -11.15
CA LEU A 95 2.78 6.76 -10.21
C LEU A 95 2.48 5.26 -10.22
N LYS A 96 3.49 4.43 -9.96
CA LYS A 96 3.28 3.00 -9.79
C LYS A 96 2.64 2.72 -8.42
N VAL A 97 1.47 2.09 -8.41
CA VAL A 97 0.79 1.70 -7.17
C VAL A 97 1.63 0.68 -6.40
N SER A 98 1.83 0.93 -5.11
CA SER A 98 2.53 0.04 -4.18
C SER A 98 1.62 -0.27 -2.99
N LEU A 99 1.32 -1.55 -2.79
CA LEU A 99 0.50 -2.04 -1.68
C LEU A 99 1.35 -2.57 -0.51
N SER A 100 2.67 -2.42 -0.56
CA SER A 100 3.59 -2.93 0.46
C SER A 100 3.42 -2.28 1.85
N GLN A 101 2.70 -1.19 1.93
CA GLN A 101 2.35 -0.48 3.18
C GLN A 101 0.84 -0.51 3.45
N CYS A 102 0.10 -1.36 2.74
CA CYS A 102 -1.33 -1.49 2.91
C CYS A 102 -1.63 -2.18 4.25
N ASN A 103 -2.31 -1.47 5.15
CA ASN A 103 -2.64 -1.95 6.49
C ASN A 103 -4.08 -2.47 6.59
N LEU A 104 -4.93 -2.06 5.65
CA LEU A 104 -6.36 -2.40 5.64
C LEU A 104 -6.81 -2.74 4.23
N ILE A 105 -7.44 -3.90 4.08
CA ILE A 105 -8.18 -4.30 2.88
C ILE A 105 -9.65 -4.33 3.22
N VAL A 106 -10.45 -3.55 2.53
CA VAL A 106 -11.90 -3.53 2.66
C VAL A 106 -12.50 -4.25 1.46
N LEU A 107 -13.29 -5.28 1.72
CA LEU A 107 -14.01 -6.02 0.70
C LEU A 107 -15.48 -5.59 0.71
N GLY A 108 -16.00 -5.13 -0.40
CA GLY A 108 -17.44 -4.89 -0.56
C GLY A 108 -18.23 -6.19 -0.47
N ASN A 109 -19.48 -6.14 0.00
CA ASN A 109 -20.30 -7.33 0.25
C ASN A 109 -20.42 -8.22 -1.02
N MET A 110 -20.63 -7.63 -2.18
CA MET A 110 -20.72 -8.37 -3.45
C MET A 110 -19.41 -9.03 -3.91
N PHE A 111 -18.31 -8.71 -3.28
CA PHE A 111 -17.01 -9.32 -3.57
C PHE A 111 -16.84 -10.67 -2.85
N LEU A 112 -17.64 -10.94 -1.81
CA LEU A 112 -17.57 -12.19 -1.02
C LEU A 112 -18.13 -13.37 -1.81
N THR A 113 -17.30 -13.96 -2.63
CA THR A 113 -17.61 -15.09 -3.49
C THR A 113 -16.48 -16.11 -3.44
N GLU A 114 -16.60 -17.20 -4.19
CA GLU A 114 -15.52 -18.18 -4.37
C GLU A 114 -14.23 -17.56 -4.92
N GLN A 115 -14.33 -16.39 -5.56
CA GLN A 115 -13.18 -15.66 -6.12
C GLN A 115 -12.44 -14.80 -5.07
N THR A 116 -12.95 -14.68 -3.84
CA THR A 116 -12.33 -13.86 -2.79
C THR A 116 -10.92 -14.33 -2.46
N PHE A 117 -10.75 -15.64 -2.19
CA PHE A 117 -9.44 -16.18 -1.86
C PHE A 117 -8.43 -16.04 -3.01
N PRO A 118 -8.71 -16.45 -4.26
CA PRO A 118 -7.80 -16.24 -5.38
C PRO A 118 -7.42 -14.78 -5.58
N SER A 119 -8.36 -13.87 -5.38
CA SER A 119 -8.13 -12.43 -5.54
C SER A 119 -7.21 -11.85 -4.46
N VAL A 120 -7.44 -12.20 -3.18
CA VAL A 120 -6.56 -11.78 -2.09
C VAL A 120 -5.16 -12.39 -2.25
N ASN A 121 -5.08 -13.67 -2.63
CA ASN A 121 -3.81 -14.32 -2.91
C ASN A 121 -3.05 -13.64 -4.06
N TYR A 122 -3.74 -13.26 -5.13
CA TYR A 122 -3.16 -12.49 -6.23
C TYR A 122 -2.55 -11.17 -5.75
N LEU A 123 -3.25 -10.42 -4.89
CA LEU A 123 -2.74 -9.15 -4.34
C LEU A 123 -1.48 -9.36 -3.49
N VAL A 124 -1.46 -10.39 -2.67
CA VAL A 124 -0.29 -10.73 -1.84
C VAL A 124 0.91 -11.09 -2.71
N GLN A 125 0.72 -11.95 -3.71
CA GLN A 125 1.80 -12.43 -4.57
C GLN A 125 2.32 -11.37 -5.53
N THR A 126 1.43 -10.57 -6.10
CA THR A 126 1.79 -9.63 -7.18
C THR A 126 2.17 -8.24 -6.65
N TYR A 127 1.49 -7.77 -5.61
CA TYR A 127 1.63 -6.42 -5.08
C TYR A 127 2.29 -6.38 -3.69
N ALA A 128 2.72 -7.53 -3.18
CA ALA A 128 3.40 -7.67 -1.88
C ALA A 128 2.60 -7.05 -0.72
N VAL A 129 1.28 -7.27 -0.70
CA VAL A 129 0.44 -6.86 0.43
C VAL A 129 0.93 -7.55 1.71
N PRO A 130 1.08 -6.81 2.84
CA PRO A 130 1.56 -7.38 4.09
C PRO A 130 0.61 -8.47 4.64
N GLU A 131 1.17 -9.54 5.16
CA GLU A 131 0.41 -10.64 5.78
C GLU A 131 -0.38 -10.21 7.03
N LEU A 132 0.05 -9.13 7.67
CA LEU A 132 -0.61 -8.54 8.84
C LEU A 132 -1.67 -7.49 8.49
N ALA A 133 -1.87 -7.19 7.21
CA ALA A 133 -2.95 -6.31 6.78
C ALA A 133 -4.30 -6.87 7.22
N ILE A 134 -5.12 -6.03 7.84
CA ILE A 134 -6.46 -6.42 8.30
C ILE A 134 -7.39 -6.52 7.09
N ILE A 135 -8.21 -7.57 7.08
CA ILE A 135 -9.31 -7.73 6.11
C ILE A 135 -10.61 -7.37 6.83
N ALA A 136 -11.32 -6.39 6.29
CA ALA A 136 -12.64 -5.99 6.73
C ALA A 136 -13.65 -6.16 5.59
N VAL A 137 -14.92 -6.33 5.96
CA VAL A 137 -16.02 -6.42 5.00
C VAL A 137 -16.93 -5.22 5.20
N ALA A 138 -17.19 -4.49 4.12
CA ALA A 138 -18.17 -3.42 4.11
C ALA A 138 -19.57 -4.00 3.83
N GLU A 139 -20.58 -3.52 4.53
CA GLU A 139 -21.97 -3.92 4.32
C GLU A 139 -22.44 -3.60 2.90
N ASN A 140 -22.05 -2.45 2.38
CA ASN A 140 -22.38 -2.01 1.03
C ASN A 140 -21.12 -1.97 0.15
N SER A 141 -20.46 -0.82 0.08
CA SER A 141 -19.30 -0.57 -0.79
C SER A 141 -18.04 -0.29 0.02
N ALA A 142 -16.95 -0.90 -0.38
CA ALA A 142 -15.64 -0.63 0.19
C ALA A 142 -15.20 0.83 -0.07
N ALA A 143 -15.52 1.35 -1.25
CA ALA A 143 -15.21 2.74 -1.60
C ALA A 143 -15.95 3.75 -0.71
N GLU A 144 -17.21 3.48 -0.34
CA GLU A 144 -17.98 4.37 0.56
C GLU A 144 -17.39 4.33 1.97
N LEU A 145 -17.00 3.16 2.45
CA LEU A 145 -16.38 3.03 3.76
C LEU A 145 -15.07 3.84 3.84
N LEU A 146 -14.20 3.74 2.82
CA LEU A 146 -12.94 4.49 2.76
C LEU A 146 -13.14 6.02 2.59
N LYS A 147 -14.30 6.48 2.11
CA LYS A 147 -14.64 7.92 2.05
C LYS A 147 -15.05 8.51 3.38
N THR A 148 -15.30 7.69 4.39
CA THR A 148 -15.69 8.15 5.71
C THR A 148 -14.59 9.02 6.30
N LYS A 149 -14.91 10.27 6.67
CA LYS A 149 -13.93 11.19 7.25
C LYS A 149 -13.47 10.68 8.61
N PRO A 150 -12.18 10.52 8.82
CA PRO A 150 -11.65 10.10 10.11
C PRO A 150 -11.80 11.23 11.15
N VAL A 151 -12.00 10.86 12.42
CA VAL A 151 -12.19 11.82 13.51
C VAL A 151 -10.86 12.15 14.19
N MET A 152 -9.98 11.17 14.33
CA MET A 152 -8.76 11.27 15.14
C MET A 152 -7.47 11.27 14.33
N THR A 153 -7.52 10.81 13.09
CA THR A 153 -6.36 10.69 12.20
C THR A 153 -6.66 11.34 10.86
N THR A 154 -5.66 11.53 10.03
CA THR A 154 -5.86 12.05 8.66
C THR A 154 -6.22 10.95 7.66
N LEU A 155 -6.01 9.68 8.01
CA LEU A 155 -6.22 8.52 7.13
C LEU A 155 -7.38 7.67 7.63
N SER A 156 -8.38 7.44 6.78
CA SER A 156 -9.55 6.61 7.10
C SER A 156 -9.16 5.17 7.40
N ALA A 157 -8.28 4.59 6.58
CA ALA A 157 -7.80 3.22 6.78
C ALA A 157 -7.05 3.05 8.10
N LEU A 158 -6.23 4.04 8.50
CA LEU A 158 -5.49 3.97 9.75
C LEU A 158 -6.43 4.04 10.97
N GLN A 159 -7.43 4.93 10.94
CA GLN A 159 -8.42 5.01 12.00
C GLN A 159 -9.25 3.73 12.09
N MET A 160 -9.69 3.17 10.96
CA MET A 160 -10.41 1.90 10.93
C MET A 160 -9.56 0.76 11.49
N GLN A 161 -8.29 0.68 11.12
CA GLN A 161 -7.36 -0.31 11.68
C GLN A 161 -7.26 -0.19 13.19
N GLN A 162 -7.08 1.02 13.73
CA GLN A 162 -7.03 1.25 15.18
C GLN A 162 -8.33 0.87 15.88
N THR A 163 -9.47 1.24 15.29
CA THR A 163 -10.79 0.89 15.81
C THR A 163 -11.00 -0.63 15.83
N LEU A 164 -10.62 -1.32 14.75
CA LEU A 164 -10.72 -2.78 14.66
C LEU A 164 -9.81 -3.49 15.67
N HIS A 165 -8.60 -2.97 15.90
CA HIS A 165 -7.71 -3.49 16.95
C HIS A 165 -8.33 -3.34 18.34
N SER A 166 -8.76 -2.13 18.70
CA SER A 166 -9.38 -1.88 20.02
C SER A 166 -10.61 -2.75 20.24
N ALA A 167 -11.49 -2.85 19.22
CA ALA A 167 -12.69 -3.66 19.29
C ALA A 167 -12.40 -5.18 19.38
N THR A 168 -11.27 -5.62 18.85
CA THR A 168 -10.81 -7.02 18.98
C THR A 168 -10.26 -7.27 20.38
N ASP A 169 -9.48 -6.34 20.93
CA ASP A 169 -8.92 -6.43 22.29
C ASP A 169 -10.05 -6.46 23.33
N ASP A 170 -11.13 -5.71 23.11
CA ASP A 170 -12.33 -5.70 23.94
C ASP A 170 -13.27 -6.90 23.66
N ALA A 171 -12.87 -7.83 22.79
CA ALA A 171 -13.66 -8.98 22.34
C ALA A 171 -15.06 -8.62 21.79
N SER A 172 -15.26 -7.39 21.34
CA SER A 172 -16.53 -6.94 20.77
C SER A 172 -16.72 -7.34 19.31
N ILE A 173 -15.62 -7.56 18.57
CA ILE A 173 -15.61 -8.08 17.20
C ILE A 173 -14.48 -9.08 16.99
N ILE A 174 -14.62 -9.89 15.94
CA ILE A 174 -13.55 -10.75 15.45
C ILE A 174 -12.94 -10.10 14.22
N SER A 175 -11.67 -9.69 14.30
CA SER A 175 -10.92 -9.23 13.14
C SER A 175 -10.08 -10.37 12.57
N THR A 176 -9.84 -10.33 11.27
CA THR A 176 -8.91 -11.26 10.61
C THR A 176 -7.85 -10.47 9.83
N ASN A 177 -6.63 -11.00 9.77
CA ASN A 177 -5.61 -10.50 8.88
C ASN A 177 -5.42 -11.45 7.69
N VAL A 178 -4.62 -11.04 6.73
CA VAL A 178 -4.34 -11.84 5.51
C VAL A 178 -3.80 -13.22 5.86
N LYS A 179 -2.89 -13.33 6.80
CA LYS A 179 -2.29 -14.61 7.24
C LYS A 179 -3.34 -15.55 7.84
N ASP A 180 -4.19 -15.05 8.74
CA ASP A 180 -5.22 -15.87 9.39
C ASP A 180 -6.34 -16.23 8.42
N PHE A 181 -6.65 -15.35 7.48
CA PHE A 181 -7.57 -15.63 6.37
C PHE A 181 -7.06 -16.81 5.52
N PHE A 182 -5.78 -16.84 5.17
CA PHE A 182 -5.19 -17.96 4.43
C PHE A 182 -5.18 -19.25 5.24
N LYS A 183 -4.82 -19.17 6.52
CA LYS A 183 -4.88 -20.31 7.42
C LYS A 183 -6.28 -20.93 7.49
N GLY A 184 -7.31 -20.08 7.69
CA GLY A 184 -8.70 -20.54 7.77
C GLY A 184 -9.19 -21.17 6.46
N TYR A 185 -8.71 -20.69 5.30
CA TYR A 185 -9.07 -21.28 4.01
C TYR A 185 -8.39 -22.61 3.75
N LEU A 186 -7.10 -22.74 4.07
CA LEU A 186 -6.29 -23.92 3.81
C LEU A 186 -6.53 -25.07 4.83
N SER A 187 -7.18 -24.76 5.96
CA SER A 187 -7.52 -25.76 6.99
C SER A 187 -8.88 -26.44 6.79
N ARG A 188 -9.60 -26.10 5.72
CA ARG A 188 -10.86 -26.72 5.30
C ARG A 188 -10.62 -27.85 4.30
#